data_2f5e25cbe65f816ccfc7caeb8356d947
#
_entry.id   2f5e25cbe65f816ccfc7caeb8356d947
#
_cell.length_a   1.000
_cell.length_b   1.000
_cell.length_c   1.000
_cell.angle_alpha   90.00
_cell.angle_beta   90.00
_cell.angle_gamma   90.00
#
_symmetry.space_group_name_H-M   'P 1'
#
loop_
_entity.id
_entity.type
_entity.pdbx_description
1 polymer ?
#
loop_
_entity_poly.entity_id
_entity_poly.type
_entity_poly.pdbx_seq_one_letter_code
_entity_poly.pdbx_strand_id
1 'polypeptide(L)'
;MEEAIKYRQIQVPEAFTSIDAQGRRYGGDIRIGDLTGDGRVDFIVYQCLGGLKPSFLGAFDLDGQPLWSIGDRNMSVENADEDAEGDGQLHTISPDRPGPVVIADIDGDGHTEVLCFFIDEGVRRTSKWDLADVRLLLLDGRTGQIKAQSAPEALRACDAYVDGEIQISNYVHQRLMVADLGTHPGPAKDVVVKVGATLVAFDHQLKVLWTYDNPWNHYPKPSAYIPSVGDLDGDGLDEVVGGHFGLDHDGSV
;
A
#
# COMPACT_ATOMS: atom_id res chain seq x y z
N MET A 1 21.03 -34.38 -16.69
CA MET A 1 20.84 -34.28 -15.20
C MET A 1 20.00 -33.04 -14.99
N GLU A 2 18.76 -33.21 -14.57
CA GLU A 2 17.95 -32.08 -14.12
C GLU A 2 18.60 -31.54 -12.85
N GLU A 3 19.02 -30.29 -12.88
CA GLU A 3 19.45 -29.59 -11.66
C GLU A 3 18.23 -29.48 -10.75
N ALA A 4 18.28 -30.13 -9.60
CA ALA A 4 17.21 -30.04 -8.63
C ALA A 4 17.08 -28.58 -8.18
N ILE A 5 15.85 -28.04 -8.29
CA ILE A 5 15.54 -26.70 -7.80
C ILE A 5 15.87 -26.65 -6.32
N LYS A 6 16.85 -25.84 -5.96
CA LYS A 6 17.17 -25.58 -4.55
C LYS A 6 16.19 -24.55 -4.04
N TYR A 7 15.45 -24.88 -2.99
CA TYR A 7 14.58 -23.94 -2.28
C TYR A 7 15.03 -23.82 -0.82
N ARG A 8 14.77 -22.67 -0.24
CA ARG A 8 14.93 -22.41 1.19
C ARG A 8 13.57 -22.08 1.76
N GLN A 9 13.16 -22.79 2.79
CA GLN A 9 11.99 -22.44 3.57
C GLN A 9 12.37 -21.40 4.61
N ILE A 10 11.66 -20.28 4.61
CA ILE A 10 11.82 -19.20 5.58
C ILE A 10 10.54 -19.14 6.39
N GLN A 11 10.67 -19.12 7.69
CA GLN A 11 9.54 -19.06 8.59
C GLN A 11 9.29 -17.61 9.00
N VAL A 12 8.05 -17.14 8.84
CA VAL A 12 7.61 -15.85 9.39
C VAL A 12 7.78 -15.91 10.91
N PRO A 13 8.43 -14.92 11.55
CA PRO A 13 8.58 -14.86 12.99
C PRO A 13 7.23 -15.02 13.71
N GLU A 14 7.20 -15.81 14.77
CA GLU A 14 5.96 -16.05 15.52
C GLU A 14 5.34 -14.75 16.04
N ALA A 15 6.18 -13.79 16.41
CA ALA A 15 5.77 -12.46 16.85
C ALA A 15 4.96 -11.69 15.77
N PHE A 16 5.11 -12.07 14.49
CA PHE A 16 4.45 -11.42 13.34
C PHE A 16 3.24 -12.18 12.83
N THR A 17 2.83 -13.24 13.52
CA THR A 17 1.67 -14.03 13.14
C THR A 17 0.48 -13.76 14.06
N SER A 18 -0.73 -13.81 13.51
CA SER A 18 -1.99 -13.76 14.25
C SER A 18 -2.62 -15.14 14.35
N ILE A 19 -3.50 -15.35 15.32
CA ILE A 19 -4.27 -16.58 15.49
C ILE A 19 -5.75 -16.21 15.43
N ASP A 20 -6.51 -16.86 14.55
CA ASP A 20 -7.95 -16.67 14.45
C ASP A 20 -8.73 -17.39 15.57
N ALA A 21 -10.06 -17.17 15.59
CA ALA A 21 -10.95 -17.82 16.55
C ALA A 21 -10.98 -19.36 16.44
N GLN A 22 -10.54 -19.93 15.32
CA GLN A 22 -10.41 -21.35 15.09
C GLN A 22 -9.01 -21.90 15.41
N GLY A 23 -8.11 -21.06 15.92
CA GLY A 23 -6.74 -21.43 16.26
C GLY A 23 -5.79 -21.53 15.06
N ARG A 24 -6.19 -21.07 13.87
CA ARG A 24 -5.35 -21.07 12.68
C ARG A 24 -4.41 -19.87 12.74
N ARG A 25 -3.16 -20.08 12.33
CA ARG A 25 -2.14 -19.03 12.33
C ARG A 25 -2.03 -18.39 10.94
N TYR A 26 -2.02 -17.06 10.92
CA TYR A 26 -1.85 -16.26 9.71
C TYR A 26 -0.56 -15.45 9.80
N GLY A 27 0.25 -15.49 8.73
CA GLY A 27 1.44 -14.64 8.58
C GLY A 27 1.11 -13.26 8.00
N GLY A 28 0.13 -13.19 7.13
CA GLY A 28 -0.13 -12.00 6.32
C GLY A 28 0.42 -12.13 4.91
N ASP A 29 0.30 -11.06 4.12
CA ASP A 29 0.92 -11.00 2.79
C ASP A 29 2.37 -10.52 2.91
N ILE A 30 3.18 -10.78 1.88
CA ILE A 30 4.63 -10.57 1.93
C ILE A 30 5.09 -9.68 0.79
N ARG A 31 5.99 -8.74 1.12
CA ARG A 31 6.84 -8.01 0.18
C ARG A 31 8.30 -8.33 0.46
N ILE A 32 9.09 -8.27 -0.58
CA ILE A 32 10.52 -8.58 -0.51
C ILE A 32 11.35 -7.41 -1.07
N GLY A 33 12.47 -7.15 -0.41
CA GLY A 33 13.44 -6.13 -0.80
C GLY A 33 14.67 -6.20 0.10
N ASP A 34 15.69 -5.45 -0.22
CA ASP A 34 16.84 -5.25 0.65
C ASP A 34 16.56 -4.04 1.55
N LEU A 35 16.06 -4.29 2.76
CA LEU A 35 15.71 -3.24 3.72
C LEU A 35 16.92 -2.74 4.50
N THR A 36 17.89 -3.63 4.72
CA THR A 36 19.05 -3.35 5.55
C THR A 36 20.20 -2.73 4.76
N GLY A 37 20.21 -2.86 3.43
CA GLY A 37 21.27 -2.38 2.54
C GLY A 37 22.49 -3.29 2.55
N ASP A 38 22.35 -4.56 2.95
CA ASP A 38 23.44 -5.54 3.03
C ASP A 38 23.59 -6.39 1.75
N GLY A 39 22.74 -6.16 0.75
CA GLY A 39 22.70 -6.90 -0.51
C GLY A 39 21.96 -8.24 -0.41
N ARG A 40 21.30 -8.53 0.70
CA ARG A 40 20.49 -9.73 0.91
C ARG A 40 19.01 -9.36 0.88
N VAL A 41 18.20 -10.36 0.65
CA VAL A 41 16.73 -10.19 0.66
C VAL A 41 16.22 -10.17 2.09
N ASP A 42 15.42 -9.16 2.39
CA ASP A 42 14.59 -9.04 3.59
C ASP A 42 13.11 -9.11 3.22
N PHE A 43 12.26 -9.23 4.20
CA PHE A 43 10.83 -9.42 4.04
C PHE A 43 10.04 -8.43 4.88
N ILE A 44 8.95 -7.92 4.30
CA ILE A 44 7.86 -7.29 5.04
C ILE A 44 6.69 -8.25 5.05
N VAL A 45 6.20 -8.62 6.23
CA VAL A 45 4.87 -9.18 6.40
C VAL A 45 3.93 -8.07 6.83
N TYR A 46 2.76 -8.00 6.22
CA TYR A 46 1.75 -7.03 6.61
C TYR A 46 0.38 -7.67 6.73
N GLN A 47 -0.41 -7.13 7.64
CA GLN A 47 -1.76 -7.56 7.93
C GLN A 47 -2.68 -6.35 7.84
N CYS A 48 -3.87 -6.56 7.32
CA CYS A 48 -4.86 -5.52 7.12
C CYS A 48 -6.14 -5.83 7.90
N LEU A 49 -6.76 -4.80 8.44
CA LEU A 49 -8.15 -4.84 8.85
C LEU A 49 -9.01 -4.80 7.60
N GLY A 50 -9.58 -5.90 7.23
CA GLY A 50 -10.46 -6.00 6.08
C GLY A 50 -9.93 -5.25 4.85
N GLY A 51 -9.47 -5.93 3.85
CA GLY A 51 -9.11 -5.37 2.55
C GLY A 51 -7.85 -4.49 2.52
N LEU A 52 -7.93 -3.23 2.88
CA LEU A 52 -6.93 -2.24 2.45
C LEU A 52 -6.39 -1.34 3.57
N LYS A 53 -6.68 -1.67 4.82
CA LYS A 53 -6.21 -0.91 5.97
C LYS A 53 -5.09 -1.66 6.67
N PRO A 54 -3.81 -1.53 6.28
CA PRO A 54 -2.71 -2.12 7.01
C PRO A 54 -2.75 -1.67 8.46
N SER A 55 -2.80 -2.65 9.35
CA SER A 55 -2.85 -2.44 10.81
C SER A 55 -1.60 -2.96 11.49
N PHE A 56 -0.81 -3.75 10.78
CA PHE A 56 0.45 -4.30 11.25
C PHE A 56 1.42 -4.52 10.09
N LEU A 57 2.66 -4.08 10.29
CA LEU A 57 3.81 -4.44 9.47
C LEU A 57 4.92 -4.99 10.35
N GLY A 58 5.57 -6.06 9.88
CA GLY A 58 6.76 -6.61 10.52
C GLY A 58 7.83 -6.91 9.50
N ALA A 59 9.04 -6.41 9.72
CA ALA A 59 10.21 -6.69 8.89
C ALA A 59 11.08 -7.79 9.52
N PHE A 60 11.57 -8.71 8.70
CA PHE A 60 12.48 -9.77 9.12
C PHE A 60 13.46 -10.14 8.00
N ASP A 61 14.61 -10.64 8.39
CA ASP A 61 15.68 -10.99 7.46
C ASP A 61 15.50 -12.37 6.83
N LEU A 62 16.41 -12.70 5.91
CA LEU A 62 16.46 -14.01 5.24
C LEU A 62 16.67 -15.20 6.19
N ASP A 63 17.14 -14.96 7.41
CA ASP A 63 17.33 -15.97 8.44
C ASP A 63 16.10 -16.09 9.38
N GLY A 64 15.05 -15.29 9.13
CA GLY A 64 13.81 -15.27 9.90
C GLY A 64 13.93 -14.48 11.20
N GLN A 65 14.96 -13.62 11.33
CA GLN A 65 15.13 -12.79 12.52
C GLN A 65 14.32 -11.49 12.36
N PRO A 66 13.51 -11.12 13.38
CA PRO A 66 12.81 -9.85 13.36
C PRO A 66 13.78 -8.66 13.29
N LEU A 67 13.50 -7.71 12.43
CA LEU A 67 14.20 -6.42 12.34
C LEU A 67 13.41 -5.35 13.11
N TRP A 68 12.16 -5.13 12.76
CA TRP A 68 11.25 -4.17 13.41
C TRP A 68 9.80 -4.53 13.17
N SER A 69 8.88 -3.90 13.90
CA SER A 69 7.43 -3.94 13.61
C SER A 69 6.74 -2.67 14.05
N ILE A 70 5.62 -2.36 13.38
CA ILE A 70 4.70 -1.27 13.72
C ILE A 70 3.27 -1.77 13.74
N GLY A 71 2.42 -1.12 14.53
CA GLY A 71 1.00 -1.41 14.63
C GLY A 71 0.65 -2.60 15.52
N ASP A 72 -0.61 -3.00 15.43
CA ASP A 72 -1.18 -4.08 16.25
C ASP A 72 -1.71 -5.21 15.35
N ARG A 73 -1.08 -6.38 15.46
CA ARG A 73 -1.49 -7.60 14.74
C ARG A 73 -2.84 -8.17 15.18
N ASN A 74 -3.32 -7.76 16.36
CA ASN A 74 -4.59 -8.24 16.92
C ASN A 74 -5.69 -7.19 16.86
N MET A 75 -5.44 -6.10 16.15
CA MET A 75 -6.41 -5.03 15.99
C MET A 75 -7.71 -5.53 15.35
N SER A 76 -8.86 -5.13 15.89
CA SER A 76 -10.18 -5.46 15.37
C SER A 76 -10.97 -4.21 15.03
N VAL A 77 -11.88 -4.31 14.08
CA VAL A 77 -12.90 -3.26 13.84
C VAL A 77 -14.02 -3.45 14.86
N GLU A 78 -14.36 -2.39 15.58
CA GLU A 78 -15.64 -2.34 16.32
C GLU A 78 -16.77 -2.42 15.29
N ASN A 79 -17.72 -3.35 15.43
CA ASN A 79 -18.84 -3.61 14.52
C ASN A 79 -18.52 -4.45 13.27
N ALA A 80 -17.59 -5.40 13.37
CA ALA A 80 -17.42 -6.43 12.34
C ALA A 80 -18.70 -7.23 12.05
N ASP A 81 -19.69 -7.16 12.95
CA ASP A 81 -20.96 -7.86 12.85
C ASP A 81 -21.99 -7.21 11.91
N GLU A 82 -21.76 -5.97 11.45
CA GLU A 82 -22.69 -5.27 10.55
C GLU A 82 -22.46 -5.60 9.07
N ASP A 83 -21.34 -6.18 8.74
CA ASP A 83 -21.09 -6.67 7.39
C ASP A 83 -21.73 -8.05 7.24
N ALA A 84 -22.87 -8.10 6.58
CA ALA A 84 -23.71 -9.29 6.36
C ALA A 84 -23.03 -10.46 5.61
N GLU A 85 -21.77 -10.38 5.31
CA GLU A 85 -20.93 -11.46 4.82
C GLU A 85 -20.06 -12.08 5.93
N GLY A 86 -20.30 -11.67 7.16
CA GLY A 86 -20.17 -12.40 8.42
C GLY A 86 -19.00 -13.34 8.61
N ASP A 87 -17.82 -13.01 8.15
CA ASP A 87 -16.73 -13.91 8.45
C ASP A 87 -15.91 -13.49 9.69
N GLY A 88 -16.28 -12.42 10.38
CA GLY A 88 -15.60 -12.02 11.62
C GLY A 88 -14.07 -12.06 11.50
N GLN A 89 -13.56 -12.01 10.29
CA GLN A 89 -12.15 -12.22 10.02
C GLN A 89 -11.40 -10.93 10.29
N LEU A 90 -10.88 -10.88 11.46
CA LEU A 90 -9.71 -10.12 11.80
C LEU A 90 -8.62 -10.48 10.79
N HIS A 91 -8.09 -9.53 10.02
CA HIS A 91 -6.90 -9.74 9.22
C HIS A 91 -7.01 -10.71 8.03
N THR A 92 -8.00 -10.61 7.19
CA THR A 92 -7.93 -11.31 5.92
C THR A 92 -7.22 -10.51 4.87
N ILE A 93 -6.07 -10.99 4.51
CA ILE A 93 -5.45 -10.61 3.26
C ILE A 93 -5.95 -11.59 2.21
N SER A 94 -6.70 -11.07 1.27
CA SER A 94 -7.01 -11.83 0.09
C SER A 94 -5.76 -11.90 -0.79
N PRO A 95 -5.27 -13.08 -1.17
CA PRO A 95 -4.07 -13.22 -1.99
C PRO A 95 -4.22 -12.64 -3.41
N ASP A 96 -5.44 -12.37 -3.84
CA ASP A 96 -5.76 -11.69 -5.10
C ASP A 96 -5.74 -10.15 -4.99
N ARG A 97 -5.53 -9.60 -3.80
CA ARG A 97 -5.44 -8.16 -3.57
C ARG A 97 -3.99 -7.77 -3.36
N PRO A 98 -3.36 -7.11 -4.34
CA PRO A 98 -2.01 -6.60 -4.14
C PRO A 98 -2.04 -5.58 -3.01
N GLY A 99 -1.30 -5.86 -1.96
CA GLY A 99 -1.25 -5.01 -0.80
C GLY A 99 -0.63 -3.65 -1.11
N PRO A 100 -1.07 -2.62 -0.40
CA PRO A 100 -0.58 -1.26 -0.57
C PRO A 100 0.77 -1.06 0.14
N VAL A 101 1.78 -1.85 -0.20
CA VAL A 101 3.14 -1.75 0.35
C VAL A 101 4.15 -1.81 -0.78
N VAL A 102 5.02 -0.81 -0.85
CA VAL A 102 6.12 -0.69 -1.81
C VAL A 102 7.44 -0.59 -1.05
N ILE A 103 8.47 -1.21 -1.58
CA ILE A 103 9.85 -1.16 -1.07
C ILE A 103 10.72 -0.56 -2.17
N ALA A 104 11.26 0.62 -1.95
CA ALA A 104 12.12 1.35 -2.90
C ALA A 104 12.93 2.44 -2.20
N ASP A 105 14.03 2.87 -2.81
CA ASP A 105 14.74 4.10 -2.45
C ASP A 105 13.94 5.29 -3.00
N ILE A 106 13.14 5.91 -2.15
CA ILE A 106 12.21 6.98 -2.55
C ILE A 106 12.83 8.36 -2.36
N ASP A 107 13.57 8.58 -1.29
CA ASP A 107 14.20 9.89 -1.07
C ASP A 107 15.59 10.04 -1.71
N GLY A 108 16.09 8.98 -2.33
CA GLY A 108 17.33 9.00 -3.11
C GLY A 108 18.58 9.03 -2.25
N ASP A 109 18.52 8.59 -1.00
CA ASP A 109 19.66 8.58 -0.09
C ASP A 109 20.51 7.30 -0.21
N GLY A 110 20.11 6.37 -1.07
CA GLY A 110 20.76 5.08 -1.31
C GLY A 110 20.32 3.99 -0.34
N HIS A 111 19.34 4.27 0.51
CA HIS A 111 18.69 3.29 1.38
C HIS A 111 17.24 3.07 0.97
N THR A 112 16.72 1.93 1.31
CA THR A 112 15.37 1.55 0.92
C THR A 112 14.36 2.02 1.94
N GLU A 113 13.26 2.61 1.48
CA GLU A 113 12.08 2.93 2.28
C GLU A 113 10.98 1.89 2.07
N VAL A 114 10.05 1.90 3.03
CA VAL A 114 8.77 1.20 2.95
C VAL A 114 7.65 2.24 2.87
N LEU A 115 6.99 2.29 1.72
CA LEU A 115 5.81 3.12 1.51
C LEU A 115 4.56 2.26 1.67
N CYS A 116 3.63 2.69 2.50
CA CYS A 116 2.39 1.94 2.74
C CYS A 116 1.23 2.84 3.17
N PHE A 117 0.01 2.37 2.95
CA PHE A 117 -1.11 2.86 3.74
C PHE A 117 -1.03 2.27 5.14
N PHE A 118 -1.52 3.00 6.12
CA PHE A 118 -1.58 2.53 7.49
C PHE A 118 -2.76 3.16 8.22
N ILE A 119 -3.31 2.44 9.20
CA ILE A 119 -4.38 2.96 10.04
C ILE A 119 -3.85 4.06 10.94
N ASP A 120 -4.61 5.15 11.05
CA ASP A 120 -4.38 6.19 12.03
C ASP A 120 -4.99 5.75 13.37
N GLU A 121 -4.15 5.34 14.31
CA GLU A 121 -4.58 4.83 15.62
C GLU A 121 -5.34 5.87 16.46
N GLY A 122 -5.16 7.16 16.15
CA GLY A 122 -5.86 8.26 16.83
C GLY A 122 -7.29 8.48 16.36
N VAL A 123 -7.70 7.86 15.26
CA VAL A 123 -9.02 8.03 14.64
C VAL A 123 -9.89 6.81 14.95
N ARG A 124 -11.13 7.06 15.40
CA ARG A 124 -12.09 5.99 15.59
C ARG A 124 -12.43 5.34 14.24
N ARG A 125 -12.26 4.05 14.15
CA ARG A 125 -12.57 3.28 12.95
C ARG A 125 -14.07 3.12 12.80
N THR A 126 -14.57 3.48 11.64
CA THR A 126 -16.00 3.44 11.33
C THR A 126 -16.36 2.19 10.54
N SER A 127 -15.53 1.79 9.57
CA SER A 127 -15.77 0.63 8.72
C SER A 127 -14.46 0.13 8.13
N LYS A 128 -14.38 -1.16 7.81
CA LYS A 128 -13.26 -1.72 7.03
C LYS A 128 -13.19 -1.15 5.61
N TRP A 129 -14.25 -0.52 5.14
CA TRP A 129 -14.39 0.05 3.80
C TRP A 129 -14.09 1.55 3.72
N ASP A 130 -14.09 2.23 4.85
CA ASP A 130 -13.87 3.64 4.96
C ASP A 130 -12.37 3.95 5.09
N LEU A 131 -11.88 4.94 4.35
CA LEU A 131 -10.48 5.39 4.40
C LEU A 131 -10.27 6.63 5.27
N ALA A 132 -11.29 7.09 5.98
CA ALA A 132 -11.19 8.27 6.84
C ALA A 132 -10.12 8.14 7.93
N ASP A 133 -9.82 6.92 8.36
CA ASP A 133 -8.82 6.59 9.35
C ASP A 133 -7.47 6.11 8.76
N VAL A 134 -7.26 6.26 7.45
CA VAL A 134 -6.04 5.81 6.77
C VAL A 134 -5.11 6.98 6.47
N ARG A 135 -3.83 6.75 6.62
CA ARG A 135 -2.75 7.64 6.22
C ARG A 135 -1.72 6.91 5.39
N LEU A 136 -1.00 7.65 4.57
CA LEU A 136 0.17 7.18 3.85
C LEU A 136 1.41 7.38 4.72
N LEU A 137 2.24 6.35 4.85
CA LEU A 137 3.50 6.38 5.60
C LEU A 137 4.67 6.08 4.69
N LEU A 138 5.75 6.81 4.89
CA LEU A 138 7.08 6.49 4.40
C LEU A 138 7.96 6.14 5.60
N LEU A 139 8.46 4.91 5.65
CA LEU A 139 9.25 4.38 6.74
C LEU A 139 10.68 4.13 6.28
N ASP A 140 11.65 4.38 7.15
CA ASP A 140 13.02 3.89 6.97
C ASP A 140 13.02 2.36 6.95
N GLY A 141 13.56 1.74 5.90
CA GLY A 141 13.51 0.30 5.71
C GLY A 141 14.25 -0.49 6.79
N ARG A 142 15.33 0.06 7.33
CA ARG A 142 16.17 -0.61 8.33
C ARG A 142 15.56 -0.59 9.72
N THR A 143 14.83 0.46 10.07
CA THR A 143 14.40 0.73 11.45
C THR A 143 12.89 0.74 11.64
N GLY A 144 12.10 0.89 10.56
CA GLY A 144 10.66 1.10 10.63
C GLY A 144 10.25 2.48 11.17
N GLN A 145 11.19 3.41 11.33
CA GLN A 145 10.87 4.75 11.79
C GLN A 145 10.17 5.55 10.69
N ILE A 146 9.19 6.34 11.07
CA ILE A 146 8.46 7.20 10.13
C ILE A 146 9.38 8.34 9.66
N LYS A 147 9.70 8.38 8.37
CA LYS A 147 10.41 9.49 7.69
C LYS A 147 9.42 10.58 7.26
N ALA A 148 8.26 10.18 6.72
CA ALA A 148 7.19 11.09 6.31
C ALA A 148 5.82 10.43 6.46
N GLN A 149 4.77 11.26 6.56
CA GLN A 149 3.39 10.80 6.57
C GLN A 149 2.45 11.83 5.97
N SER A 150 1.36 11.36 5.37
CA SER A 150 0.36 12.23 4.76
C SER A 150 -1.03 11.61 4.88
N ALA A 151 -2.03 12.45 5.11
CA ALA A 151 -3.43 12.05 5.16
C ALA A 151 -4.31 13.14 4.53
N PRO A 152 -4.09 13.45 3.23
CA PRO A 152 -4.84 14.50 2.56
C PRO A 152 -6.31 14.12 2.42
N GLU A 153 -7.17 15.13 2.39
CA GLU A 153 -8.62 14.97 2.23
C GLU A 153 -8.94 14.16 0.97
N ALA A 154 -8.20 14.37 -0.12
CA ALA A 154 -8.35 13.63 -1.36
C ALA A 154 -8.24 12.10 -1.21
N LEU A 155 -7.44 11.60 -0.26
CA LEU A 155 -7.39 10.17 0.06
C LEU A 155 -8.52 9.76 1.01
N ARG A 156 -8.81 10.58 2.02
CA ARG A 156 -9.79 10.27 3.07
C ARG A 156 -11.24 10.33 2.57
N ALA A 157 -11.50 11.18 1.57
CA ALA A 157 -12.82 11.29 0.95
C ALA A 157 -13.13 10.17 -0.05
N CYS A 158 -12.14 9.34 -0.41
CA CYS A 158 -12.37 8.19 -1.28
C CYS A 158 -13.16 7.13 -0.53
N ASP A 159 -14.46 7.05 -0.82
CA ASP A 159 -15.36 6.07 -0.23
C ASP A 159 -15.50 4.85 -1.15
N ALA A 160 -15.63 3.68 -0.55
CA ALA A 160 -16.02 2.46 -1.25
C ALA A 160 -17.51 2.44 -1.61
N TYR A 161 -18.30 3.29 -0.98
CA TYR A 161 -19.73 3.42 -1.25
C TYR A 161 -20.01 4.59 -2.20
N VAL A 162 -20.67 4.31 -3.30
CA VAL A 162 -21.22 5.31 -4.19
C VAL A 162 -22.71 5.04 -4.32
N ASP A 163 -23.55 6.04 -4.02
CA ASP A 163 -25.02 5.93 -4.06
C ASP A 163 -25.58 4.77 -3.22
N GLY A 164 -24.92 4.41 -2.12
CA GLY A 164 -25.34 3.35 -1.21
C GLY A 164 -24.97 1.93 -1.66
N GLU A 165 -24.25 1.79 -2.78
CA GLU A 165 -23.73 0.53 -3.25
C GLU A 165 -22.21 0.43 -3.06
N ILE A 166 -21.72 -0.75 -2.69
CA ILE A 166 -20.29 -1.02 -2.56
C ILE A 166 -19.64 -1.05 -3.94
N GLN A 167 -18.78 -0.09 -4.19
CA GLN A 167 -17.92 -0.08 -5.37
C GLN A 167 -16.63 -0.84 -5.07
N ILE A 168 -16.71 -2.15 -5.00
CA ILE A 168 -15.57 -3.05 -4.67
C ILE A 168 -14.34 -2.73 -5.52
N SER A 169 -14.52 -2.34 -6.76
CA SER A 169 -13.44 -1.98 -7.65
C SER A 169 -12.69 -0.70 -7.24
N ASN A 170 -13.36 0.26 -6.62
CA ASN A 170 -12.72 1.46 -6.09
C ASN A 170 -11.76 1.14 -4.96
N TYR A 171 -12.05 0.08 -4.26
CA TYR A 171 -11.46 -0.31 -3.03
C TYR A 171 -10.37 -1.39 -3.20
N VAL A 172 -10.63 -2.39 -4.03
CA VAL A 172 -9.77 -3.58 -4.18
C VAL A 172 -8.52 -3.29 -5.02
N HIS A 173 -8.53 -2.23 -5.83
CA HIS A 173 -7.46 -1.94 -6.77
C HIS A 173 -6.71 -0.64 -6.46
N GLN A 174 -6.47 -0.39 -5.18
CA GLN A 174 -5.52 0.66 -4.79
C GLN A 174 -4.13 0.35 -5.34
N ARG A 175 -3.40 1.40 -5.67
CA ARG A 175 -2.00 1.30 -6.12
C ARG A 175 -1.16 2.36 -5.45
N LEU A 176 0.05 1.96 -5.16
CA LEU A 176 1.16 2.83 -4.85
C LEU A 176 2.19 2.64 -5.96
N MET A 177 2.53 3.70 -6.66
CA MET A 177 3.49 3.69 -7.76
C MET A 177 4.61 4.67 -7.45
N VAL A 178 5.82 4.28 -7.75
CA VAL A 178 7.00 5.15 -7.66
C VAL A 178 7.25 5.71 -9.05
N ALA A 179 7.41 7.01 -9.17
CA ALA A 179 7.52 7.73 -10.42
C ALA A 179 8.61 8.81 -10.35
N ASP A 180 9.05 9.27 -11.50
CA ASP A 180 9.87 10.47 -11.66
C ASP A 180 9.02 11.57 -12.28
N LEU A 181 8.44 12.44 -11.45
CA LEU A 181 7.59 13.54 -11.92
C LEU A 181 8.38 14.87 -12.01
N GLY A 182 9.70 14.81 -11.88
CA GLY A 182 10.58 15.96 -12.08
C GLY A 182 10.53 17.02 -10.96
N THR A 183 10.04 16.68 -9.77
CA THR A 183 9.87 17.67 -8.70
C THR A 183 11.16 18.02 -7.97
N HIS A 184 12.22 17.25 -8.21
CA HIS A 184 13.53 17.45 -7.57
C HIS A 184 14.67 17.06 -8.52
N PRO A 185 15.81 17.71 -8.41
CA PRO A 185 17.03 17.27 -9.08
C PRO A 185 17.65 16.10 -8.29
N GLY A 186 17.89 14.96 -8.94
CA GLY A 186 18.61 13.85 -8.32
C GLY A 186 17.79 12.54 -8.28
N PRO A 187 18.27 11.54 -7.51
CA PRO A 187 17.73 10.18 -7.57
C PRO A 187 16.42 9.98 -6.80
N ALA A 188 15.99 10.96 -5.99
CA ALA A 188 14.72 10.84 -5.27
C ALA A 188 13.54 10.63 -6.24
N LYS A 189 12.49 9.99 -5.78
CA LYS A 189 11.33 9.62 -6.57
C LYS A 189 10.06 10.20 -5.96
N ASP A 190 9.13 10.51 -6.84
CA ASP A 190 7.78 10.89 -6.49
C ASP A 190 6.89 9.65 -6.33
N VAL A 191 5.70 9.85 -5.80
CA VAL A 191 4.75 8.78 -5.54
C VAL A 191 3.41 9.14 -6.17
N VAL A 192 2.84 8.21 -6.93
CA VAL A 192 1.47 8.31 -7.41
C VAL A 192 0.60 7.27 -6.73
N VAL A 193 -0.47 7.73 -6.11
CA VAL A 193 -1.41 6.91 -5.37
C VAL A 193 -2.74 6.87 -6.09
N LYS A 194 -3.23 5.67 -6.37
CA LYS A 194 -4.59 5.47 -6.88
C LYS A 194 -5.48 4.97 -5.76
N VAL A 195 -6.54 5.70 -5.47
CA VAL A 195 -7.62 5.30 -4.56
C VAL A 195 -8.96 5.57 -5.24
N GLY A 196 -9.78 4.55 -5.40
CA GLY A 196 -11.03 4.69 -6.15
C GLY A 196 -10.77 5.16 -7.58
N ALA A 197 -11.46 6.21 -7.98
CA ALA A 197 -11.27 6.88 -9.26
C ALA A 197 -10.26 8.04 -9.19
N THR A 198 -9.72 8.32 -8.01
CA THR A 198 -8.83 9.45 -7.76
C THR A 198 -7.37 9.01 -7.84
N LEU A 199 -6.55 9.82 -8.49
CA LEU A 199 -5.09 9.76 -8.46
C LEU A 199 -4.58 10.95 -7.66
N VAL A 200 -3.62 10.70 -6.78
CA VAL A 200 -2.95 11.75 -6.01
C VAL A 200 -1.45 11.56 -6.17
N ALA A 201 -0.75 12.57 -6.63
CA ALA A 201 0.70 12.59 -6.69
C ALA A 201 1.28 13.29 -5.47
N PHE A 202 2.41 12.78 -5.03
CA PHE A 202 3.17 13.28 -3.88
C PHE A 202 4.65 13.37 -4.25
N ASP A 203 5.33 14.33 -3.66
CA ASP A 203 6.79 14.32 -3.66
C ASP A 203 7.36 13.26 -2.70
N HIS A 204 8.68 13.08 -2.70
CA HIS A 204 9.40 12.14 -1.83
C HIS A 204 9.20 12.39 -0.32
N GLN A 205 8.65 13.54 0.08
CA GLN A 205 8.29 13.89 1.46
C GLN A 205 6.80 13.70 1.74
N LEU A 206 6.07 13.09 0.82
CA LEU A 206 4.62 12.89 0.87
C LEU A 206 3.80 14.18 0.93
N LYS A 207 4.32 15.27 0.35
CA LYS A 207 3.54 16.48 0.10
C LYS A 207 2.78 16.33 -1.21
N VAL A 208 1.50 16.66 -1.21
CA VAL A 208 0.66 16.59 -2.41
C VAL A 208 1.17 17.53 -3.49
N LEU A 209 1.37 17.02 -4.68
CA LEU A 209 1.73 17.75 -5.90
C LEU A 209 0.47 18.12 -6.68
N TRP A 210 -0.31 17.12 -7.03
CA TRP A 210 -1.56 17.30 -7.76
C TRP A 210 -2.55 16.17 -7.42
N THR A 211 -3.81 16.39 -7.74
CA THR A 211 -4.90 15.43 -7.62
C THR A 211 -5.70 15.42 -8.91
N TYR A 212 -6.03 14.23 -9.38
CA TYR A 212 -6.87 14.02 -10.56
C TYR A 212 -8.04 13.14 -10.21
N ASP A 213 -9.24 13.68 -10.36
CA ASP A 213 -10.48 12.91 -10.25
C ASP A 213 -10.93 12.49 -11.64
N ASN A 214 -10.97 11.18 -11.86
CA ASN A 214 -11.36 10.64 -13.15
C ASN A 214 -12.82 11.00 -13.45
N PRO A 215 -13.10 11.76 -14.53
CA PRO A 215 -14.47 12.15 -14.92
C PRO A 215 -15.36 10.95 -15.29
N TRP A 216 -14.78 9.78 -15.50
CA TRP A 216 -15.46 8.52 -15.79
C TRP A 216 -15.93 7.78 -14.52
N ASN A 217 -15.88 8.43 -13.38
CA ASN A 217 -16.29 7.86 -12.09
C ASN A 217 -17.77 7.43 -12.03
N HIS A 218 -18.60 7.96 -12.94
CA HIS A 218 -20.01 7.55 -13.10
C HIS A 218 -20.21 6.26 -13.92
N TYR A 219 -19.15 5.68 -14.41
CA TYR A 219 -19.23 4.39 -15.08
C TYR A 219 -19.37 3.27 -14.04
N PRO A 220 -20.20 2.22 -14.29
CA PRO A 220 -20.41 1.14 -13.32
C PRO A 220 -19.14 0.34 -12.98
N LYS A 221 -18.01 0.66 -13.61
CA LYS A 221 -16.67 0.17 -13.27
C LYS A 221 -15.66 1.28 -13.45
N PRO A 222 -14.83 1.59 -12.45
CA PRO A 222 -13.79 2.60 -12.62
C PRO A 222 -12.86 2.22 -13.75
N SER A 223 -12.56 3.19 -14.61
CA SER A 223 -11.74 2.98 -15.80
C SER A 223 -10.27 2.72 -15.50
N ALA A 224 -9.78 3.18 -14.36
CA ALA A 224 -8.39 3.02 -13.95
C ALA A 224 -8.23 1.83 -12.99
N TYR A 225 -8.37 0.63 -13.48
CA TYR A 225 -8.23 -0.58 -12.67
C TYR A 225 -6.81 -0.75 -12.16
N ILE A 226 -5.84 -0.66 -13.06
CA ILE A 226 -4.41 -0.81 -12.77
C ILE A 226 -3.68 0.30 -13.52
N PRO A 227 -3.53 1.49 -12.95
CA PRO A 227 -2.68 2.51 -13.54
C PRO A 227 -1.23 2.06 -13.59
N SER A 228 -0.49 2.60 -14.51
CA SER A 228 0.96 2.41 -14.65
C SER A 228 1.63 3.76 -14.85
N VAL A 229 2.91 3.82 -14.54
CA VAL A 229 3.76 4.99 -14.75
C VAL A 229 4.92 4.63 -15.67
N GLY A 230 5.41 5.59 -16.41
CA GLY A 230 6.58 5.45 -17.27
C GLY A 230 6.70 6.61 -18.25
N ASP A 231 7.93 6.92 -18.64
CA ASP A 231 8.27 7.92 -19.64
C ASP A 231 7.78 7.47 -21.03
N LEU A 232 6.68 8.02 -21.50
CA LEU A 232 6.02 7.60 -22.74
C LEU A 232 6.38 8.48 -23.92
N ASP A 233 6.72 9.73 -23.70
CA ASP A 233 7.04 10.69 -24.76
C ASP A 233 8.55 10.91 -24.93
N GLY A 234 9.36 10.41 -23.99
CA GLY A 234 10.82 10.43 -24.06
C GLY A 234 11.43 11.73 -23.52
N ASP A 235 10.73 12.46 -22.68
CA ASP A 235 11.22 13.70 -22.07
C ASP A 235 12.04 13.44 -20.78
N GLY A 236 12.00 12.21 -20.27
CA GLY A 236 12.72 11.77 -19.07
C GLY A 236 11.91 11.85 -17.79
N LEU A 237 10.63 12.21 -17.87
CA LEU A 237 9.68 12.21 -16.76
C LEU A 237 8.61 11.14 -16.98
N ASP A 238 7.96 10.71 -15.91
CA ASP A 238 6.96 9.65 -15.99
C ASP A 238 5.55 10.20 -16.16
N GLU A 239 4.83 9.70 -17.18
CA GLU A 239 3.40 9.85 -17.34
C GLU A 239 2.65 8.80 -16.52
N VAL A 240 1.37 9.12 -16.23
CA VAL A 240 0.45 8.20 -15.55
C VAL A 240 -0.63 7.74 -16.52
N VAL A 241 -0.63 6.46 -16.87
CA VAL A 241 -1.65 5.85 -17.72
C VAL A 241 -2.72 5.20 -16.85
N GLY A 242 -3.93 5.73 -16.91
CA GLY A 242 -5.08 5.27 -16.14
C GLY A 242 -6.08 4.41 -16.94
N GLY A 243 -5.64 3.81 -18.04
CA GLY A 243 -6.47 2.96 -18.91
C GLY A 243 -7.07 3.72 -20.08
N HIS A 244 -8.02 4.62 -19.86
CA HIS A 244 -8.68 5.41 -20.92
C HIS A 244 -8.18 6.85 -20.99
N PHE A 245 -7.23 7.22 -20.17
CA PHE A 245 -6.60 8.54 -20.15
C PHE A 245 -5.10 8.40 -19.85
N GLY A 246 -4.32 9.37 -20.25
CA GLY A 246 -2.95 9.59 -19.83
C GLY A 246 -2.86 10.95 -19.16
N LEU A 247 -2.07 11.03 -18.11
CA LEU A 247 -1.72 12.29 -17.47
C LEU A 247 -0.23 12.50 -17.66
N ASP A 248 0.13 13.71 -18.00
CA ASP A 248 1.50 14.18 -17.99
C ASP A 248 2.05 14.21 -16.53
N HIS A 249 3.34 14.30 -16.35
CA HIS A 249 4.03 14.36 -15.06
C HIS A 249 3.46 15.42 -14.10
N ASP A 250 2.89 16.51 -14.63
CA ASP A 250 2.27 17.59 -13.88
C ASP A 250 0.78 17.40 -13.57
N GLY A 251 0.19 16.25 -13.97
CA GLY A 251 -1.20 15.89 -13.79
C GLY A 251 -2.15 16.45 -14.87
N SER A 252 -1.63 17.13 -15.88
CA SER A 252 -2.43 17.55 -17.04
C SER A 252 -2.77 16.36 -17.96
N VAL A 253 -3.86 16.48 -18.76
CA VAL A 253 -4.37 15.43 -19.68
C VAL A 253 -3.84 15.68 -21.08
#